data_127e7153530a72d4cbc9ff5c2ef8474f
#
_entry.id   127e7153530a72d4cbc9ff5c2ef8474f
#
_cell.length_a   1.000
_cell.length_b   1.000
_cell.length_c   1.000
_cell.angle_alpha   90.00
_cell.angle_beta   90.00
_cell.angle_gamma   90.00
#
_symmetry.space_group_name_H-M   'P 1'
#
loop_
_entity.id
_entity.type
_entity.pdbx_description
1 polymer ?
#
loop_
_entity_poly.entity_id
_entity_poly.type
_entity_poly.pdbx_seq_one_letter_code
_entity_poly.pdbx_strand_id
1 'polypeptide(L)'
;RYIARGPDGREVRGLMEGDSEAVVVRTLDENDLFPVSVSPEQGERAAGPAGGKRVRLSEVGVVYGQLGDLLEGGVPLLRSLETLIRATRPGALKQALRHVRDEVADGRALADAMAAHPNAFSSLHTAMIRAAEQGGFLEETLVNLSGFVERVDELRARVRGALSYPAVLTIAGVLAMLGILLLIVPTFKQFFVDVPLPLPTRALFAMSDLLLYHWPILIVGGIAAGVAVGAAIRSPSGREAWQRLQLRLPVVGGLLRALPVSRFCRILGTLLRNGVGLLPALKISRDATGSDVLKVHIDEAAESVRGGEKLAEKLAESGFFAVDVIEMLAVAEESNQMEKVLLQVAEKVDRRAARQLDTMVRLMEPLILVVLTAAIGFMAVGIMYPILTMAQTLNG
;
A
#
# COMPACT_ATOMS: atom_id res chain seq x y z
N ARG A 1 -32.64 -20.80 -14.29
CA ARG A 1 -32.78 -22.07 -13.56
C ARG A 1 -34.23 -22.25 -13.17
N TYR A 2 -34.81 -23.44 -13.41
CA TYR A 2 -36.20 -23.74 -13.05
C TYR A 2 -36.32 -24.96 -12.16
N ILE A 3 -37.35 -24.98 -11.36
CA ILE A 3 -37.87 -26.16 -10.65
C ILE A 3 -39.31 -26.29 -11.10
N ALA A 4 -39.67 -27.42 -11.71
CA ALA A 4 -41.00 -27.71 -12.21
C ALA A 4 -41.45 -29.11 -11.76
N ARG A 5 -42.75 -29.38 -11.79
CA ARG A 5 -43.32 -30.71 -11.58
C ARG A 5 -43.75 -31.28 -12.91
N GLY A 6 -43.33 -32.51 -13.17
CA GLY A 6 -43.86 -33.28 -14.30
C GLY A 6 -45.29 -33.81 -14.07
N PRO A 7 -45.94 -34.35 -15.10
CA PRO A 7 -47.29 -34.93 -15.00
C PRO A 7 -47.34 -36.15 -14.05
N ASP A 8 -46.20 -36.75 -13.74
CA ASP A 8 -46.01 -37.82 -12.78
C ASP A 8 -45.86 -37.34 -11.32
N GLY A 9 -45.96 -36.04 -11.07
CA GLY A 9 -45.80 -35.40 -9.78
C GLY A 9 -44.35 -35.28 -9.28
N ARG A 10 -43.35 -35.73 -10.05
CA ARG A 10 -41.93 -35.64 -9.69
C ARG A 10 -41.38 -34.27 -9.97
N GLU A 11 -40.47 -33.82 -9.09
CA GLU A 11 -39.77 -32.55 -9.23
C GLU A 11 -38.64 -32.70 -10.25
N VAL A 12 -38.65 -31.86 -11.28
CA VAL A 12 -37.62 -31.76 -12.32
C VAL A 12 -36.92 -30.42 -12.16
N ARG A 13 -35.59 -30.44 -12.14
CA ARG A 13 -34.75 -29.24 -12.06
C ARG A 13 -33.88 -29.14 -13.32
N GLY A 14 -33.83 -27.98 -13.91
CA GLY A 14 -33.04 -27.76 -15.12
C GLY A 14 -32.66 -26.30 -15.35
N LEU A 15 -31.91 -26.08 -16.43
CA LEU A 15 -31.56 -24.77 -16.96
C LEU A 15 -32.27 -24.60 -18.31
N MET A 16 -32.83 -23.42 -18.55
CA MET A 16 -33.48 -23.07 -19.81
C MET A 16 -33.11 -21.62 -20.14
N GLU A 17 -32.74 -21.37 -21.36
CA GLU A 17 -32.49 -20.01 -21.87
C GLU A 17 -33.80 -19.38 -22.34
N GLY A 18 -34.02 -18.12 -21.96
CA GLY A 18 -35.15 -17.32 -22.39
C GLY A 18 -34.98 -15.85 -22.06
N ASP A 19 -35.48 -14.99 -22.93
CA ASP A 19 -35.34 -13.53 -22.81
C ASP A 19 -36.09 -12.92 -21.61
N SER A 20 -37.02 -13.66 -21.03
CA SER A 20 -37.73 -13.26 -19.82
C SER A 20 -38.29 -14.48 -19.06
N GLU A 21 -38.59 -14.30 -17.77
CA GLU A 21 -39.22 -15.30 -16.91
C GLU A 21 -40.55 -15.80 -17.52
N ALA A 22 -41.34 -14.91 -18.11
CA ALA A 22 -42.61 -15.25 -18.74
C ALA A 22 -42.43 -16.18 -19.96
N VAL A 23 -41.37 -16.02 -20.74
CA VAL A 23 -41.03 -16.90 -21.89
C VAL A 23 -40.64 -18.29 -21.36
N VAL A 24 -39.82 -18.36 -20.31
CA VAL A 24 -39.41 -19.65 -19.73
C VAL A 24 -40.61 -20.39 -19.11
N VAL A 25 -41.50 -19.69 -18.39
CA VAL A 25 -42.75 -20.27 -17.84
C VAL A 25 -43.59 -20.85 -18.95
N ARG A 26 -43.79 -20.13 -20.05
CA ARG A 26 -44.58 -20.59 -21.20
C ARG A 26 -43.99 -21.82 -21.87
N THR A 27 -42.66 -21.83 -22.05
CA THR A 27 -41.99 -22.98 -22.65
C THR A 27 -42.00 -24.22 -21.74
N LEU A 28 -42.04 -24.05 -20.41
CA LEU A 28 -42.22 -25.13 -19.46
C LEU A 28 -43.63 -25.69 -19.53
N ASP A 29 -44.66 -24.84 -19.62
CA ASP A 29 -46.05 -25.26 -19.80
C ASP A 29 -46.27 -26.00 -21.13
N GLU A 30 -45.62 -25.58 -22.22
CA GLU A 30 -45.65 -26.25 -23.53
C GLU A 30 -45.01 -27.66 -23.48
N ASN A 31 -44.17 -27.94 -22.49
CA ASN A 31 -43.52 -29.24 -22.27
C ASN A 31 -44.16 -30.05 -21.11
N ASP A 32 -45.38 -29.74 -20.71
CA ASP A 32 -46.14 -30.39 -19.61
C ASP A 32 -45.39 -30.37 -18.26
N LEU A 33 -44.60 -29.32 -18.04
CA LEU A 33 -43.82 -29.08 -16.80
C LEU A 33 -44.41 -27.89 -16.06
N PHE A 34 -45.05 -28.14 -14.93
CA PHE A 34 -45.66 -27.11 -14.10
C PHE A 34 -44.61 -26.36 -13.28
N PRO A 35 -44.33 -25.09 -13.55
CA PRO A 35 -43.26 -24.34 -12.88
C PRO A 35 -43.60 -24.12 -11.41
N VAL A 36 -42.75 -24.58 -10.51
CA VAL A 36 -42.84 -24.33 -9.06
C VAL A 36 -42.02 -23.10 -8.69
N SER A 37 -40.88 -22.91 -9.33
CA SER A 37 -40.01 -21.75 -9.15
C SER A 37 -39.17 -21.55 -10.40
N VAL A 38 -39.21 -20.35 -10.95
CA VAL A 38 -38.31 -19.90 -12.01
C VAL A 38 -37.50 -18.78 -11.41
N SER A 39 -36.20 -18.95 -11.38
CA SER A 39 -35.27 -17.92 -10.93
C SER A 39 -34.28 -17.67 -12.06
N PRO A 40 -34.00 -16.43 -12.40
CA PRO A 40 -32.87 -16.17 -13.29
C PRO A 40 -31.65 -16.86 -12.66
N GLU A 41 -30.98 -17.70 -13.45
CA GLU A 41 -29.65 -18.12 -13.04
C GLU A 41 -28.87 -16.82 -13.00
N GLN A 42 -28.51 -16.40 -11.80
CA GLN A 42 -27.46 -15.42 -11.66
C GLN A 42 -26.20 -16.15 -12.17
N GLY A 43 -26.03 -16.18 -13.50
CA GLY A 43 -24.71 -16.26 -14.07
C GLY A 43 -23.94 -15.24 -13.30
N GLU A 44 -22.84 -15.61 -12.64
CA GLU A 44 -22.07 -14.73 -11.74
C GLU A 44 -22.17 -13.32 -12.30
N ARG A 45 -23.15 -12.57 -11.78
CA ARG A 45 -23.27 -11.14 -12.07
C ARG A 45 -21.91 -10.63 -11.78
N ALA A 46 -21.28 -10.05 -12.81
CA ALA A 46 -20.09 -9.28 -12.62
C ALA A 46 -20.24 -8.61 -11.28
N ALA A 47 -19.57 -9.14 -10.27
CA ALA A 47 -19.58 -8.57 -8.94
C ALA A 47 -19.11 -7.14 -9.22
N GLY A 48 -20.02 -6.19 -9.06
CA GLY A 48 -19.69 -4.79 -9.08
C GLY A 48 -18.50 -4.60 -8.13
N PRO A 49 -17.68 -3.57 -8.17
CA PRO A 49 -16.34 -3.51 -7.59
C PRO A 49 -16.36 -4.13 -6.21
N ALA A 50 -16.23 -5.45 -6.19
CA ALA A 50 -16.35 -6.25 -5.00
C ALA A 50 -15.19 -5.83 -4.12
N GLY A 51 -15.46 -5.58 -2.85
CA GLY A 51 -14.49 -5.51 -1.77
C GLY A 51 -13.67 -6.81 -1.66
N GLY A 52 -13.12 -7.26 -2.78
CA GLY A 52 -12.26 -8.42 -2.92
C GLY A 52 -10.93 -8.15 -2.25
N LYS A 53 -10.34 -9.17 -1.62
CA LYS A 53 -8.99 -9.13 -1.06
C LYS A 53 -8.06 -8.46 -2.06
N ARG A 54 -7.31 -7.46 -1.61
CA ARG A 54 -6.27 -6.81 -2.42
C ARG A 54 -5.33 -7.87 -2.98
N VAL A 55 -5.12 -7.84 -4.29
CA VAL A 55 -4.16 -8.70 -4.97
C VAL A 55 -2.75 -8.33 -4.53
N ARG A 56 -1.88 -9.32 -4.39
CA ARG A 56 -0.47 -9.07 -4.07
C ARG A 56 0.21 -8.40 -5.25
N LEU A 57 0.95 -7.34 -4.96
CA LEU A 57 1.62 -6.56 -5.99
C LEU A 57 2.61 -7.40 -6.81
N SER A 58 3.35 -8.32 -6.16
CA SER A 58 4.25 -9.27 -6.82
C SER A 58 3.55 -10.17 -7.83
N GLU A 59 2.33 -10.65 -7.53
CA GLU A 59 1.56 -11.47 -8.47
C GLU A 59 1.18 -10.69 -9.72
N VAL A 60 0.86 -9.40 -9.56
CA VAL A 60 0.55 -8.50 -10.68
C VAL A 60 1.80 -8.23 -11.52
N GLY A 61 2.97 -8.03 -10.88
CA GLY A 61 4.24 -7.85 -11.57
C GLY A 61 4.61 -9.04 -12.45
N VAL A 62 4.45 -10.26 -11.94
CA VAL A 62 4.69 -11.48 -12.71
C VAL A 62 3.76 -11.56 -13.93
N VAL A 63 2.48 -11.20 -13.77
CA VAL A 63 1.52 -11.17 -14.90
C VAL A 63 1.96 -10.17 -15.95
N TYR A 64 2.41 -8.98 -15.57
CA TYR A 64 2.90 -7.98 -16.52
C TYR A 64 4.13 -8.47 -17.29
N GLY A 65 5.12 -9.05 -16.60
CA GLY A 65 6.31 -9.60 -17.24
C GLY A 65 5.95 -10.69 -18.24
N GLN A 66 5.20 -11.69 -17.81
CA GLN A 66 4.77 -12.79 -18.69
C GLN A 66 3.91 -12.31 -19.87
N LEU A 67 3.04 -11.30 -19.66
CA LEU A 67 2.26 -10.74 -20.75
C LEU A 67 3.17 -10.01 -21.75
N GLY A 68 4.12 -9.21 -21.25
CA GLY A 68 5.11 -8.53 -22.10
C GLY A 68 5.94 -9.52 -22.91
N ASP A 69 6.49 -10.54 -22.28
CA ASP A 69 7.29 -11.59 -22.93
C ASP A 69 6.51 -12.33 -24.03
N LEU A 70 5.23 -12.65 -23.77
CA LEU A 70 4.37 -13.33 -24.75
C LEU A 70 4.07 -12.43 -25.97
N LEU A 71 3.79 -11.14 -25.74
CA LEU A 71 3.54 -10.16 -26.79
C LEU A 71 4.81 -9.90 -27.61
N GLU A 72 5.97 -9.73 -26.96
CA GLU A 72 7.27 -9.60 -27.63
C GLU A 72 7.59 -10.82 -28.49
N GLY A 73 7.18 -12.03 -28.02
CA GLY A 73 7.24 -13.26 -28.80
C GLY A 73 6.21 -13.37 -29.93
N GLY A 74 5.43 -12.29 -30.20
CA GLY A 74 4.42 -12.26 -31.28
C GLY A 74 3.13 -13.03 -30.98
N VAL A 75 2.87 -13.43 -29.74
CA VAL A 75 1.62 -14.11 -29.35
C VAL A 75 0.49 -13.07 -29.26
N PRO A 76 -0.66 -13.28 -29.93
CA PRO A 76 -1.78 -12.36 -29.86
C PRO A 76 -2.27 -12.12 -28.44
N LEU A 77 -2.69 -10.87 -28.12
CA LEU A 77 -3.08 -10.42 -26.77
C LEU A 77 -4.10 -11.35 -26.08
N LEU A 78 -5.17 -11.72 -26.78
CA LEU A 78 -6.20 -12.62 -26.24
C LEU A 78 -5.63 -13.99 -25.85
N ARG A 79 -4.78 -14.57 -26.70
CA ARG A 79 -4.15 -15.86 -26.43
C ARG A 79 -3.16 -15.77 -25.27
N SER A 80 -2.46 -14.65 -25.17
CA SER A 80 -1.56 -14.36 -24.03
C SER A 80 -2.35 -14.28 -22.72
N LEU A 81 -3.47 -13.56 -22.69
CA LEU A 81 -4.36 -13.49 -21.53
C LEU A 81 -4.91 -14.87 -21.12
N GLU A 82 -5.33 -15.71 -22.09
CA GLU A 82 -5.79 -17.06 -21.81
C GLU A 82 -4.69 -17.94 -21.18
N THR A 83 -3.46 -17.80 -21.67
CA THR A 83 -2.31 -18.54 -21.13
C THR A 83 -2.02 -18.11 -19.69
N LEU A 84 -2.06 -16.82 -19.41
CA LEU A 84 -1.89 -16.26 -18.07
C LEU A 84 -3.00 -16.72 -17.11
N ILE A 85 -4.26 -16.73 -17.56
CA ILE A 85 -5.39 -17.21 -16.76
C ILE A 85 -5.19 -18.68 -16.35
N ARG A 86 -4.68 -19.54 -17.26
CA ARG A 86 -4.37 -20.93 -16.95
C ARG A 86 -3.24 -21.05 -15.92
N ALA A 87 -2.19 -20.26 -16.06
CA ALA A 87 -1.03 -20.27 -15.17
C ALA A 87 -1.29 -19.61 -13.80
N THR A 88 -2.23 -18.68 -13.70
CA THR A 88 -2.53 -17.94 -12.47
C THR A 88 -3.30 -18.81 -11.46
N ARG A 89 -2.87 -18.76 -10.20
CA ARG A 89 -3.55 -19.47 -9.10
C ARG A 89 -4.98 -18.96 -8.91
N PRO A 90 -5.92 -19.85 -8.47
CA PRO A 90 -7.29 -19.42 -8.16
C PRO A 90 -7.31 -18.29 -7.14
N GLY A 91 -8.00 -17.19 -7.44
CA GLY A 91 -8.08 -16.02 -6.58
C GLY A 91 -8.59 -14.78 -7.30
N ALA A 92 -8.55 -13.63 -6.63
CA ALA A 92 -9.05 -12.36 -7.15
C ALA A 92 -8.33 -11.91 -8.45
N LEU A 93 -7.01 -12.17 -8.57
CA LEU A 93 -6.26 -11.84 -9.78
C LEU A 93 -6.74 -12.65 -10.98
N LYS A 94 -6.96 -13.95 -10.81
CA LYS A 94 -7.46 -14.82 -11.89
C LYS A 94 -8.86 -14.41 -12.36
N GLN A 95 -9.73 -13.99 -11.45
CA GLN A 95 -11.05 -13.48 -11.79
C GLN A 95 -10.93 -12.16 -12.55
N ALA A 96 -10.10 -11.22 -12.09
CA ALA A 96 -9.85 -9.97 -12.80
C ALA A 96 -9.32 -10.21 -14.22
N LEU A 97 -8.36 -11.12 -14.38
CA LEU A 97 -7.82 -11.48 -15.69
C LEU A 97 -8.86 -12.09 -16.64
N ARG A 98 -9.80 -12.90 -16.12
CA ARG A 98 -10.90 -13.44 -16.93
C ARG A 98 -11.80 -12.32 -17.46
N HIS A 99 -12.24 -11.41 -16.57
CA HIS A 99 -13.06 -10.28 -16.98
C HIS A 99 -12.32 -9.37 -17.97
N VAL A 100 -11.03 -9.11 -17.74
CA VAL A 100 -10.21 -8.34 -18.69
C VAL A 100 -10.16 -9.04 -20.06
N ARG A 101 -9.94 -10.37 -20.09
CA ARG A 101 -9.93 -11.14 -21.32
C ARG A 101 -11.27 -11.04 -22.06
N ASP A 102 -12.40 -11.17 -21.33
CA ASP A 102 -13.74 -11.13 -21.90
C ASP A 102 -14.04 -9.75 -22.49
N GLU A 103 -13.73 -8.66 -21.75
CA GLU A 103 -13.90 -7.29 -22.25
C GLU A 103 -12.99 -6.96 -23.45
N VAL A 104 -11.77 -7.47 -23.46
CA VAL A 104 -10.86 -7.31 -24.63
C VAL A 104 -11.35 -8.11 -25.84
N ALA A 105 -11.93 -9.30 -25.61
CA ALA A 105 -12.56 -10.10 -26.68
C ALA A 105 -13.77 -9.38 -27.30
N ASP A 106 -14.50 -8.58 -26.51
CA ASP A 106 -15.60 -7.73 -26.95
C ASP A 106 -15.12 -6.42 -27.63
N GLY A 107 -13.80 -6.26 -27.81
CA GLY A 107 -13.21 -5.11 -28.52
C GLY A 107 -12.88 -3.92 -27.62
N ARG A 108 -12.95 -4.05 -26.30
CA ARG A 108 -12.56 -2.99 -25.37
C ARG A 108 -11.04 -2.88 -25.28
N ALA A 109 -10.53 -1.66 -25.11
CA ALA A 109 -9.11 -1.44 -24.88
C ALA A 109 -8.63 -2.14 -23.61
N LEU A 110 -7.41 -2.72 -23.63
CA LEU A 110 -6.82 -3.44 -22.49
C LEU A 110 -6.76 -2.56 -21.25
N ALA A 111 -6.33 -1.31 -21.41
CA ALA A 111 -6.25 -0.34 -20.32
C ALA A 111 -7.60 -0.06 -19.65
N ASP A 112 -8.68 0.01 -20.44
CA ASP A 112 -10.04 0.28 -19.94
C ASP A 112 -10.62 -0.94 -19.23
N ALA A 113 -10.39 -2.14 -19.77
CA ALA A 113 -10.75 -3.40 -19.14
C ALA A 113 -10.06 -3.58 -17.80
N MET A 114 -8.76 -3.25 -17.70
CA MET A 114 -8.00 -3.32 -16.46
C MET A 114 -8.44 -2.26 -15.43
N ALA A 115 -8.85 -1.06 -15.89
CA ALA A 115 -9.31 0.02 -15.02
C ALA A 115 -10.60 -0.33 -14.24
N ALA A 116 -11.40 -1.27 -14.75
CA ALA A 116 -12.58 -1.80 -14.04
C ALA A 116 -12.20 -2.60 -12.77
N HIS A 117 -10.93 -2.99 -12.60
CA HIS A 117 -10.44 -3.81 -11.48
C HIS A 117 -9.38 -3.09 -10.63
N PRO A 118 -9.69 -1.99 -9.93
CA PRO A 118 -8.72 -1.16 -9.18
C PRO A 118 -8.06 -1.90 -8.00
N ASN A 119 -8.63 -3.00 -7.53
CA ASN A 119 -8.07 -3.87 -6.48
C ASN A 119 -6.87 -4.70 -6.98
N ALA A 120 -6.79 -4.96 -8.30
CA ALA A 120 -5.69 -5.68 -8.96
C ALA A 120 -4.76 -4.72 -9.69
N PHE A 121 -5.30 -3.76 -10.42
CA PHE A 121 -4.57 -2.85 -11.30
C PHE A 121 -4.72 -1.41 -10.82
N SER A 122 -3.63 -0.77 -10.45
CA SER A 122 -3.66 0.62 -10.00
C SER A 122 -3.93 1.58 -11.16
N SER A 123 -4.44 2.77 -10.86
CA SER A 123 -4.67 3.83 -11.85
C SER A 123 -3.38 4.22 -12.60
N LEU A 124 -2.23 4.13 -11.94
CA LEU A 124 -0.93 4.32 -12.58
C LEU A 124 -0.67 3.27 -13.67
N HIS A 125 -0.85 1.98 -13.32
CA HIS A 125 -0.60 0.89 -14.27
C HIS A 125 -1.51 1.02 -15.50
N THR A 126 -2.79 1.29 -15.28
CA THR A 126 -3.75 1.46 -16.38
C THR A 126 -3.48 2.70 -17.23
N ALA A 127 -2.98 3.79 -16.63
CA ALA A 127 -2.59 4.98 -17.41
C ALA A 127 -1.37 4.72 -18.30
N MET A 128 -0.36 4.00 -17.78
CA MET A 128 0.83 3.60 -18.56
C MET A 128 0.44 2.66 -19.71
N ILE A 129 -0.39 1.65 -19.42
CA ILE A 129 -0.87 0.68 -20.42
C ILE A 129 -1.69 1.40 -21.51
N ARG A 130 -2.55 2.36 -21.14
CA ARG A 130 -3.33 3.16 -22.09
C ARG A 130 -2.44 3.95 -23.04
N ALA A 131 -1.41 4.62 -22.52
CA ALA A 131 -0.45 5.35 -23.36
C ALA A 131 0.30 4.41 -24.31
N ALA A 132 0.69 3.24 -23.81
CA ALA A 132 1.41 2.23 -24.57
C ALA A 132 0.53 1.58 -25.67
N GLU A 133 -0.74 1.29 -25.36
CA GLU A 133 -1.71 0.74 -26.30
C GLU A 133 -1.99 1.70 -27.44
N GLN A 134 -2.12 3.00 -27.13
CA GLN A 134 -2.30 4.05 -28.15
C GLN A 134 -1.03 4.31 -28.97
N GLY A 135 0.14 4.14 -28.37
CA GLY A 135 1.43 4.38 -29.01
C GLY A 135 2.02 3.16 -29.72
N GLY A 136 1.47 1.95 -29.53
CA GLY A 136 1.98 0.71 -30.14
C GLY A 136 3.27 0.17 -29.51
N PHE A 137 3.55 0.48 -28.23
CA PHE A 137 4.71 -0.01 -27.48
C PHE A 137 4.31 -0.75 -26.18
N LEU A 138 3.24 -1.56 -26.27
CA LEU A 138 2.64 -2.24 -25.13
C LEU A 138 3.59 -3.26 -24.49
N GLU A 139 4.34 -4.00 -25.31
CA GLU A 139 5.28 -5.03 -24.90
C GLU A 139 6.34 -4.46 -23.95
N GLU A 140 7.05 -3.44 -24.41
CA GLU A 140 8.11 -2.78 -23.63
C GLU A 140 7.57 -2.17 -22.34
N THR A 141 6.37 -1.56 -22.41
CA THR A 141 5.73 -0.96 -21.24
C THR A 141 5.38 -2.01 -20.19
N LEU A 142 4.87 -3.16 -20.60
CA LEU A 142 4.54 -4.26 -19.66
C LEU A 142 5.79 -4.82 -18.98
N VAL A 143 6.89 -5.02 -19.70
CA VAL A 143 8.18 -5.44 -19.12
C VAL A 143 8.71 -4.38 -18.17
N ASN A 144 8.67 -3.10 -18.52
CA ASN A 144 9.08 -2.00 -17.66
C ASN A 144 8.20 -1.89 -16.40
N LEU A 145 6.90 -2.12 -16.55
CA LEU A 145 5.92 -2.12 -15.45
C LEU A 145 6.13 -3.30 -14.51
N SER A 146 6.47 -4.48 -15.03
CA SER A 146 6.87 -5.64 -14.24
C SER A 146 8.08 -5.31 -13.36
N GLY A 147 9.17 -4.81 -13.96
CA GLY A 147 10.37 -4.41 -13.21
C GLY A 147 10.12 -3.24 -12.23
N PHE A 148 9.17 -2.35 -12.50
CA PHE A 148 8.75 -1.32 -11.55
C PHE A 148 8.05 -1.94 -10.34
N VAL A 149 7.09 -2.83 -10.56
CA VAL A 149 6.33 -3.53 -9.51
C VAL A 149 7.26 -4.38 -8.65
N GLU A 150 8.19 -5.10 -9.26
CA GLU A 150 9.19 -5.92 -8.56
C GLU A 150 10.05 -5.07 -7.61
N ARG A 151 10.59 -3.95 -8.09
CA ARG A 151 11.37 -3.02 -7.24
C ARG A 151 10.55 -2.46 -6.07
N VAL A 152 9.28 -2.14 -6.30
CA VAL A 152 8.39 -1.68 -5.20
C VAL A 152 8.15 -2.78 -4.18
N ASP A 153 7.99 -4.02 -4.61
CA ASP A 153 7.80 -5.18 -3.73
C ASP A 153 9.10 -5.51 -2.96
N GLU A 154 10.26 -5.48 -3.63
CA GLU A 154 11.57 -5.63 -2.99
C GLU A 154 11.82 -4.58 -1.91
N LEU A 155 11.53 -3.30 -2.19
CA LEU A 155 11.65 -2.24 -1.19
C LEU A 155 10.75 -2.50 0.02
N ARG A 156 9.50 -2.94 -0.20
CA ARG A 156 8.58 -3.31 0.88
C ARG A 156 9.08 -4.51 1.68
N ALA A 157 9.60 -5.52 1.00
CA ALA A 157 10.17 -6.70 1.64
C ALA A 157 11.41 -6.34 2.47
N ARG A 158 12.29 -5.48 1.94
CA ARG A 158 13.47 -4.96 2.65
C ARG A 158 13.06 -4.19 3.91
N VAL A 159 12.10 -3.27 3.81
CA VAL A 159 11.57 -2.51 4.97
C VAL A 159 11.00 -3.46 6.02
N ARG A 160 10.17 -4.42 5.61
CA ARG A 160 9.55 -5.39 6.53
C ARG A 160 10.60 -6.28 7.19
N GLY A 161 11.57 -6.79 6.43
CA GLY A 161 12.67 -7.59 6.95
C GLY A 161 13.54 -6.79 7.93
N ALA A 162 13.87 -5.56 7.59
CA ALA A 162 14.69 -4.69 8.43
C ALA A 162 14.00 -4.32 9.75
N LEU A 163 12.68 -4.16 9.76
CA LEU A 163 11.89 -3.84 10.96
C LEU A 163 11.56 -5.07 11.81
N SER A 164 11.76 -6.29 11.31
CA SER A 164 11.39 -7.51 12.06
C SER A 164 12.18 -7.67 13.36
N TYR A 165 13.50 -7.48 13.33
CA TYR A 165 14.34 -7.55 14.53
C TYR A 165 14.00 -6.48 15.56
N PRO A 166 13.93 -5.17 15.25
CA PRO A 166 13.46 -4.15 16.17
C PRO A 166 12.09 -4.44 16.77
N ALA A 167 11.16 -4.95 15.97
CA ALA A 167 9.82 -5.30 16.44
C ALA A 167 9.86 -6.43 17.48
N VAL A 168 10.61 -7.51 17.21
CA VAL A 168 10.77 -8.63 18.17
C VAL A 168 11.41 -8.15 19.47
N LEU A 169 12.48 -7.36 19.39
CA LEU A 169 13.17 -6.83 20.57
C LEU A 169 12.25 -5.91 21.40
N THR A 170 11.50 -5.04 20.74
CA THR A 170 10.53 -4.14 21.41
C THR A 170 9.42 -4.94 22.06
N ILE A 171 8.84 -5.92 21.37
CA ILE A 171 7.77 -6.77 21.92
C ILE A 171 8.29 -7.54 23.14
N ALA A 172 9.45 -8.17 23.05
CA ALA A 172 10.06 -8.90 24.17
C ALA A 172 10.33 -7.99 25.37
N GLY A 173 10.88 -6.78 25.12
CA GLY A 173 11.13 -5.79 26.17
C GLY A 173 9.85 -5.28 26.83
N VAL A 174 8.81 -4.97 26.03
CA VAL A 174 7.50 -4.57 26.56
C VAL A 174 6.86 -5.68 27.37
N LEU A 175 6.91 -6.94 26.90
CA LEU A 175 6.39 -8.09 27.65
C LEU A 175 7.12 -8.30 28.99
N ALA A 176 8.45 -8.17 28.99
CA ALA A 176 9.24 -8.24 30.22
C ALA A 176 8.84 -7.12 31.20
N MET A 177 8.70 -5.88 30.71
CA MET A 177 8.28 -4.74 31.51
C MET A 177 6.85 -4.91 32.06
N LEU A 178 5.92 -5.39 31.24
CA LEU A 178 4.57 -5.74 31.70
C LEU A 178 4.59 -6.85 32.76
N GLY A 179 5.42 -7.87 32.57
CA GLY A 179 5.61 -8.93 33.59
C GLY A 179 6.06 -8.36 34.91
N ILE A 180 7.05 -7.47 34.95
CA ILE A 180 7.50 -6.79 36.17
C ILE A 180 6.36 -5.95 36.79
N LEU A 181 5.66 -5.14 36.00
CA LEU A 181 4.59 -4.25 36.47
C LEU A 181 3.36 -5.01 37.00
N LEU A 182 3.01 -6.15 36.38
CA LEU A 182 1.79 -6.89 36.72
C LEU A 182 2.01 -7.99 37.78
N LEU A 183 3.21 -8.57 37.87
CA LEU A 183 3.50 -9.68 38.76
C LEU A 183 4.40 -9.28 39.92
N ILE A 184 5.48 -8.55 39.65
CA ILE A 184 6.50 -8.23 40.64
C ILE A 184 6.10 -7.01 41.49
N VAL A 185 5.73 -5.90 40.84
CA VAL A 185 5.40 -4.65 41.56
C VAL A 185 4.25 -4.79 42.55
N PRO A 186 3.12 -5.48 42.26
CA PRO A 186 2.05 -5.66 43.22
C PRO A 186 2.47 -6.46 44.47
N THR A 187 3.35 -7.45 44.32
CA THR A 187 3.89 -8.23 45.41
C THR A 187 4.71 -7.35 46.37
N PHE A 188 5.54 -6.46 45.82
CA PHE A 188 6.31 -5.51 46.63
C PHE A 188 5.43 -4.45 47.32
N LYS A 189 4.35 -4.02 46.66
CA LYS A 189 3.43 -3.01 47.22
C LYS A 189 2.86 -3.40 48.59
N GLN A 190 2.65 -4.69 48.83
CA GLN A 190 2.13 -5.20 50.11
C GLN A 190 3.06 -4.95 51.30
N PHE A 191 4.38 -4.79 51.06
CA PHE A 191 5.37 -4.53 52.10
C PHE A 191 5.51 -3.05 52.47
N PHE A 192 4.86 -2.13 51.72
CA PHE A 192 5.03 -0.67 51.84
C PHE A 192 3.74 0.06 52.20
N VAL A 193 2.85 -0.52 53.02
CA VAL A 193 1.50 0.02 53.30
C VAL A 193 1.54 1.32 54.11
N ASP A 194 2.51 1.50 55.03
CA ASP A 194 2.55 2.64 55.93
C ASP A 194 3.84 3.49 55.83
N VAL A 195 4.55 3.43 54.72
CA VAL A 195 5.82 4.12 54.53
C VAL A 195 5.67 5.28 53.57
N PRO A 196 6.24 6.48 53.82
CA PRO A 196 6.25 7.55 52.86
C PRO A 196 7.04 7.16 51.61
N LEU A 197 6.33 6.97 50.48
CA LEU A 197 6.91 6.48 49.25
C LEU A 197 7.59 7.61 48.46
N PRO A 198 8.82 7.45 48.00
CA PRO A 198 9.51 8.36 47.09
C PRO A 198 8.79 8.48 45.75
N LEU A 199 9.03 9.59 45.04
CA LEU A 199 8.40 9.88 43.73
C LEU A 199 8.56 8.72 42.72
N PRO A 200 9.73 8.11 42.48
CA PRO A 200 9.88 7.02 41.51
C PRO A 200 9.01 5.79 41.87
N THR A 201 8.94 5.42 43.14
CA THR A 201 8.13 4.29 43.60
C THR A 201 6.65 4.58 43.48
N ARG A 202 6.22 5.80 43.82
CA ARG A 202 4.83 6.23 43.71
C ARG A 202 4.38 6.20 42.23
N ALA A 203 5.23 6.66 41.31
CA ALA A 203 4.97 6.60 39.88
C ALA A 203 4.88 5.15 39.34
N LEU A 204 5.79 4.27 39.83
CA LEU A 204 5.80 2.85 39.47
C LEU A 204 4.53 2.14 39.93
N PHE A 205 4.10 2.37 41.17
CA PHE A 205 2.87 1.78 41.72
C PHE A 205 1.62 2.33 40.99
N ALA A 206 1.58 3.63 40.68
CA ALA A 206 0.48 4.21 39.92
C ALA A 206 0.40 3.61 38.51
N MET A 207 1.54 3.37 37.83
CA MET A 207 1.57 2.69 36.55
C MET A 207 1.07 1.24 36.62
N SER A 208 1.46 0.51 37.67
CA SER A 208 0.99 -0.85 37.94
C SER A 208 -0.52 -0.88 38.19
N ASP A 209 -1.04 0.01 39.06
CA ASP A 209 -2.48 0.12 39.35
C ASP A 209 -3.29 0.50 38.11
N LEU A 210 -2.79 1.42 37.27
CA LEU A 210 -3.39 1.81 36.05
C LEU A 210 -3.56 0.62 35.07
N LEU A 211 -2.52 -0.22 35.00
CA LEU A 211 -2.54 -1.42 34.16
C LEU A 211 -3.43 -2.54 34.73
N LEU A 212 -3.44 -2.73 36.05
CA LEU A 212 -4.22 -3.81 36.71
C LEU A 212 -5.71 -3.49 36.80
N TYR A 213 -6.06 -2.28 37.21
CA TYR A 213 -7.46 -1.92 37.51
C TYR A 213 -8.13 -1.11 36.42
N HIS A 214 -7.36 -0.40 35.57
CA HIS A 214 -7.90 0.51 34.56
C HIS A 214 -7.57 0.09 33.12
N TRP A 215 -7.14 -1.17 32.89
CA TRP A 215 -6.84 -1.68 31.57
C TRP A 215 -7.99 -1.52 30.54
N PRO A 216 -9.30 -1.64 30.92
CA PRO A 216 -10.36 -1.43 29.94
C PRO A 216 -10.40 0.02 29.46
N ILE A 217 -10.15 0.99 30.36
CA ILE A 217 -10.10 2.42 30.04
C ILE A 217 -8.92 2.71 29.10
N LEU A 218 -7.77 2.06 29.33
CA LEU A 218 -6.59 2.20 28.46
C LEU A 218 -6.86 1.64 27.06
N ILE A 219 -7.55 0.50 26.95
CA ILE A 219 -7.93 -0.08 25.65
C ILE A 219 -8.93 0.81 24.93
N VAL A 220 -10.02 1.20 25.60
CA VAL A 220 -11.06 2.07 25.01
C VAL A 220 -10.46 3.42 24.62
N GLY A 221 -9.65 4.03 25.50
CA GLY A 221 -8.95 5.27 25.22
C GLY A 221 -7.98 5.16 24.04
N GLY A 222 -7.22 4.07 23.97
CA GLY A 222 -6.30 3.78 22.86
C GLY A 222 -7.04 3.60 21.53
N ILE A 223 -8.15 2.85 21.53
CA ILE A 223 -8.99 2.68 20.34
C ILE A 223 -9.62 4.02 19.94
N ALA A 224 -10.19 4.77 20.87
CA ALA A 224 -10.78 6.08 20.61
C ALA A 224 -9.75 7.08 20.04
N ALA A 225 -8.56 7.14 20.64
CA ALA A 225 -7.45 7.96 20.13
C ALA A 225 -7.01 7.50 18.73
N GLY A 226 -6.88 6.20 18.49
CA GLY A 226 -6.54 5.65 17.18
C GLY A 226 -7.59 5.98 16.11
N VAL A 227 -8.87 5.88 16.45
CA VAL A 227 -9.98 6.27 15.56
C VAL A 227 -9.97 7.77 15.31
N ALA A 228 -9.77 8.60 16.34
CA ALA A 228 -9.71 10.06 16.21
C ALA A 228 -8.54 10.50 15.33
N VAL A 229 -7.34 9.96 15.56
CA VAL A 229 -6.16 10.22 14.72
C VAL A 229 -6.39 9.73 13.29
N GLY A 230 -6.95 8.53 13.13
CA GLY A 230 -7.28 7.98 11.81
C GLY A 230 -8.32 8.82 11.05
N ALA A 231 -9.33 9.33 11.73
CA ALA A 231 -10.33 10.23 11.17
C ALA A 231 -9.71 11.60 10.80
N ALA A 232 -8.87 12.16 11.69
CA ALA A 232 -8.15 13.41 11.43
C ALA A 232 -7.25 13.29 10.19
N ILE A 233 -6.48 12.21 10.06
CA ILE A 233 -5.60 11.99 8.89
C ILE A 233 -6.40 11.74 7.60
N ARG A 234 -7.64 11.25 7.69
CA ARG A 234 -8.50 11.03 6.53
C ARG A 234 -9.17 12.31 6.03
N SER A 235 -9.29 13.34 6.87
CA SER A 235 -9.81 14.64 6.44
C SER A 235 -8.84 15.31 5.45
N PRO A 236 -9.32 16.07 4.46
CA PRO A 236 -8.45 16.74 3.47
C PRO A 236 -7.36 17.60 4.14
N SER A 237 -7.74 18.44 5.08
CA SER A 237 -6.82 19.32 5.82
C SER A 237 -5.85 18.55 6.72
N GLY A 238 -6.31 17.48 7.39
CA GLY A 238 -5.47 16.66 8.26
C GLY A 238 -4.46 15.83 7.46
N ARG A 239 -4.83 15.35 6.29
CA ARG A 239 -3.92 14.63 5.38
C ARG A 239 -2.77 15.52 4.91
N GLU A 240 -3.07 16.76 4.56
CA GLU A 240 -2.06 17.73 4.15
C GLU A 240 -1.12 18.13 5.30
N ALA A 241 -1.70 18.43 6.48
CA ALA A 241 -0.92 18.71 7.69
C ALA A 241 -0.02 17.54 8.10
N TRP A 242 -0.53 16.31 8.04
CA TRP A 242 0.22 15.10 8.33
C TRP A 242 1.37 14.87 7.34
N GLN A 243 1.12 15.04 6.03
CA GLN A 243 2.16 14.97 5.01
C GLN A 243 3.26 16.02 5.23
N ARG A 244 2.89 17.26 5.52
CA ARG A 244 3.85 18.34 5.83
C ARG A 244 4.68 18.05 7.07
N LEU A 245 4.06 17.49 8.12
CA LEU A 245 4.75 17.10 9.36
C LEU A 245 5.76 15.98 9.08
N GLN A 246 5.35 14.94 8.35
CA GLN A 246 6.23 13.84 7.97
C GLN A 246 7.43 14.30 7.14
N LEU A 247 7.22 15.24 6.21
CA LEU A 247 8.28 15.81 5.38
C LEU A 247 9.31 16.66 6.16
N ARG A 248 8.94 17.17 7.37
CA ARG A 248 9.85 17.92 8.24
C ARG A 248 10.76 17.01 9.09
N LEU A 249 10.44 15.75 9.25
CA LEU A 249 11.27 14.82 10.02
C LEU A 249 12.59 14.56 9.28
N PRO A 250 13.76 14.77 9.94
CA PRO A 250 15.06 14.83 9.24
C PRO A 250 15.43 13.54 8.51
N VAL A 251 14.97 12.38 8.96
CA VAL A 251 15.32 11.09 8.35
C VAL A 251 14.15 10.55 7.49
N VAL A 252 12.94 10.60 8.03
CA VAL A 252 11.71 10.11 7.34
C VAL A 252 11.35 11.01 6.16
N GLY A 253 11.52 12.33 6.31
CA GLY A 253 11.20 13.31 5.26
C GLY A 253 12.02 13.11 3.99
N GLY A 254 13.30 12.76 4.12
CA GLY A 254 14.15 12.44 2.96
C GLY A 254 13.62 11.25 2.15
N LEU A 255 13.23 10.18 2.84
CA LEU A 255 12.68 8.99 2.22
C LEU A 255 11.31 9.25 1.56
N LEU A 256 10.43 9.99 2.26
CA LEU A 256 9.11 10.32 1.76
C LEU A 256 9.13 11.26 0.54
N ARG A 257 10.19 12.06 0.38
CA ARG A 257 10.43 12.84 -0.85
C ARG A 257 11.02 11.99 -1.96
N ALA A 258 11.93 11.08 -1.63
CA ALA A 258 12.63 10.27 -2.61
C ALA A 258 11.70 9.37 -3.43
N LEU A 259 10.73 8.70 -2.79
CA LEU A 259 9.84 7.76 -3.47
C LEU A 259 8.96 8.40 -4.56
N PRO A 260 8.25 9.54 -4.32
CA PRO A 260 7.51 10.24 -5.37
C PRO A 260 8.40 10.74 -6.51
N VAL A 261 9.59 11.27 -6.18
CA VAL A 261 10.56 11.76 -7.18
C VAL A 261 11.06 10.62 -8.06
N SER A 262 11.46 9.49 -7.47
CA SER A 262 11.90 8.32 -8.23
C SER A 262 10.80 7.82 -9.18
N ARG A 263 9.55 7.70 -8.69
CA ARG A 263 8.41 7.31 -9.53
C ARG A 263 8.18 8.26 -10.68
N PHE A 264 8.14 9.56 -10.39
CA PHE A 264 7.99 10.61 -11.40
C PHE A 264 9.06 10.49 -12.48
N CYS A 265 10.33 10.51 -12.09
CA CYS A 265 11.45 10.46 -13.04
C CYS A 265 11.45 9.17 -13.87
N ARG A 266 11.14 8.03 -13.24
CA ARG A 266 11.09 6.74 -13.93
C ARG A 266 9.99 6.71 -14.99
N ILE A 267 8.79 7.13 -14.63
CA ILE A 267 7.63 7.10 -15.53
C ILE A 267 7.80 8.11 -16.65
N LEU A 268 8.19 9.34 -16.31
CA LEU A 268 8.45 10.38 -17.31
C LEU A 268 9.55 9.92 -18.28
N GLY A 269 10.68 9.42 -17.76
CA GLY A 269 11.77 8.92 -18.59
C GLY A 269 11.37 7.75 -19.47
N THR A 270 10.55 6.82 -18.99
CA THR A 270 10.04 5.69 -19.78
C THR A 270 9.11 6.18 -20.90
N LEU A 271 8.17 7.08 -20.58
CA LEU A 271 7.25 7.63 -21.58
C LEU A 271 7.98 8.42 -22.68
N LEU A 272 8.95 9.26 -22.30
CA LEU A 272 9.76 10.01 -23.25
C LEU A 272 10.60 9.07 -24.14
N ARG A 273 11.21 8.04 -23.57
CA ARG A 273 11.98 7.04 -24.32
C ARG A 273 11.13 6.33 -25.38
N ASN A 274 9.85 6.13 -25.08
CA ASN A 274 8.90 5.51 -26.00
C ASN A 274 8.19 6.52 -26.94
N GLY A 275 8.74 7.75 -27.05
CA GLY A 275 8.26 8.75 -27.99
C GLY A 275 7.00 9.50 -27.58
N VAL A 276 6.53 9.33 -26.35
CA VAL A 276 5.41 10.13 -25.82
C VAL A 276 5.87 11.57 -25.62
N GLY A 277 5.15 12.53 -26.17
CA GLY A 277 5.48 13.95 -26.04
C GLY A 277 5.56 14.40 -24.57
N LEU A 278 6.39 15.41 -24.28
CA LEU A 278 6.69 15.86 -22.92
C LEU A 278 5.43 16.22 -22.09
N LEU A 279 4.50 17.01 -22.65
CA LEU A 279 3.31 17.45 -21.92
C LEU A 279 2.34 16.31 -21.55
N PRO A 280 1.97 15.38 -22.48
CA PRO A 280 1.22 14.18 -22.12
C PRO A 280 1.97 13.30 -21.10
N ALA A 281 3.27 13.13 -21.25
CA ALA A 281 4.10 12.34 -20.34
C ALA A 281 4.14 12.94 -18.93
N LEU A 282 4.23 14.27 -18.78
CA LEU A 282 4.13 14.98 -17.51
C LEU A 282 2.80 14.71 -16.80
N LYS A 283 1.69 14.77 -17.53
CA LYS A 283 0.34 14.52 -16.99
C LYS A 283 0.21 13.09 -16.43
N ILE A 284 0.70 12.11 -17.18
CA ILE A 284 0.66 10.70 -16.74
C ILE A 284 1.58 10.48 -15.54
N SER A 285 2.81 11.01 -15.58
CA SER A 285 3.77 10.84 -14.50
C SER A 285 3.37 11.58 -13.21
N ARG A 286 2.66 12.71 -13.31
CA ARG A 286 2.03 13.40 -12.17
C ARG A 286 1.12 12.47 -11.38
N ASP A 287 0.20 11.80 -12.07
CA ASP A 287 -0.79 10.92 -11.42
C ASP A 287 -0.12 9.72 -10.73
N ALA A 288 1.04 9.36 -11.21
CA ALA A 288 1.86 8.26 -10.73
C ALA A 288 2.65 8.54 -9.45
N THR A 289 2.89 9.80 -9.10
CA THR A 289 3.77 10.18 -7.98
C THR A 289 3.29 9.63 -6.62
N GLY A 290 1.98 9.56 -6.42
CA GLY A 290 1.39 9.18 -5.14
C GLY A 290 1.54 10.24 -4.03
N SER A 291 1.97 11.47 -4.37
CA SER A 291 2.10 12.61 -3.47
C SER A 291 1.26 13.77 -3.98
N ASP A 292 0.24 14.14 -3.22
CA ASP A 292 -0.66 15.23 -3.63
C ASP A 292 0.06 16.59 -3.67
N VAL A 293 1.09 16.77 -2.83
CA VAL A 293 1.92 17.97 -2.82
C VAL A 293 2.77 18.06 -4.10
N LEU A 294 3.43 16.96 -4.49
CA LEU A 294 4.26 16.96 -5.70
C LEU A 294 3.41 17.09 -6.98
N LYS A 295 2.16 16.59 -6.98
CA LYS A 295 1.25 16.76 -8.12
C LYS A 295 1.02 18.22 -8.48
N VAL A 296 0.81 19.08 -7.47
CA VAL A 296 0.58 20.51 -7.68
C VAL A 296 1.78 21.15 -8.39
N HIS A 297 2.99 20.87 -7.92
CA HIS A 297 4.21 21.40 -8.52
C HIS A 297 4.47 20.86 -9.95
N ILE A 298 4.07 19.61 -10.22
CA ILE A 298 4.19 19.07 -11.58
C ILE A 298 3.15 19.72 -12.52
N ASP A 299 1.95 20.02 -12.04
CA ASP A 299 0.95 20.75 -12.84
C ASP A 299 1.44 22.17 -13.15
N GLU A 300 2.01 22.89 -12.17
CA GLU A 300 2.63 24.20 -12.38
C GLU A 300 3.77 24.13 -13.38
N ALA A 301 4.65 23.11 -13.25
CA ALA A 301 5.74 22.89 -14.19
C ALA A 301 5.25 22.56 -15.60
N ALA A 302 4.17 21.79 -15.74
CA ALA A 302 3.59 21.47 -17.05
C ALA A 302 3.01 22.69 -17.76
N GLU A 303 2.37 23.62 -17.01
CA GLU A 303 1.88 24.88 -17.58
C GLU A 303 3.04 25.81 -17.98
N SER A 304 4.10 25.88 -17.18
CA SER A 304 5.31 26.67 -17.51
C SER A 304 6.02 26.14 -18.75
N VAL A 305 6.17 24.81 -18.87
CA VAL A 305 6.74 24.16 -20.07
C VAL A 305 5.89 24.43 -21.31
N ARG A 306 4.56 24.50 -21.18
CA ARG A 306 3.66 24.90 -22.28
C ARG A 306 3.94 26.34 -22.72
N GLY A 307 4.32 27.20 -21.79
CA GLY A 307 4.78 28.58 -22.05
C GLY A 307 6.20 28.70 -22.60
N GLY A 308 6.94 27.60 -22.73
CA GLY A 308 8.33 27.56 -23.22
C GLY A 308 9.40 27.72 -22.14
N GLU A 309 9.03 27.67 -20.86
CA GLU A 309 9.99 27.67 -19.74
C GLU A 309 10.64 26.30 -19.57
N LYS A 310 11.82 26.27 -18.92
CA LYS A 310 12.53 25.01 -18.66
C LYS A 310 11.89 24.20 -17.53
N LEU A 311 11.73 22.90 -17.76
CA LEU A 311 11.16 21.98 -16.78
C LEU A 311 12.00 21.91 -15.50
N ALA A 312 13.34 21.84 -15.62
CA ALA A 312 14.25 21.73 -14.51
C ALA A 312 14.15 22.92 -13.53
N GLU A 313 14.00 24.14 -14.04
CA GLU A 313 13.86 25.35 -13.21
C GLU A 313 12.60 25.31 -12.34
N LYS A 314 11.47 24.89 -12.91
CA LYS A 314 10.20 24.79 -12.19
C LYS A 314 10.17 23.66 -11.18
N LEU A 315 10.80 22.53 -11.51
CA LEU A 315 10.93 21.44 -10.56
C LEU A 315 11.83 21.80 -9.36
N ALA A 316 12.80 22.70 -9.53
CA ALA A 316 13.65 23.21 -8.45
C ALA A 316 12.84 23.96 -7.38
N GLU A 317 11.83 24.75 -7.77
CA GLU A 317 10.96 25.52 -6.88
C GLU A 317 10.15 24.63 -5.93
N SER A 318 9.88 23.38 -6.31
CA SER A 318 9.11 22.41 -5.51
C SER A 318 9.78 22.00 -4.20
N GLY A 319 11.10 22.10 -4.09
CA GLY A 319 11.88 21.62 -2.94
C GLY A 319 11.85 20.10 -2.71
N PHE A 320 11.27 19.32 -3.64
CA PHE A 320 11.28 17.86 -3.61
C PHE A 320 12.55 17.26 -4.19
N PHE A 321 13.10 17.91 -5.20
CA PHE A 321 14.29 17.44 -5.91
C PHE A 321 15.54 17.97 -5.22
N ALA A 322 16.53 17.11 -5.07
CA ALA A 322 17.84 17.53 -4.58
C ALA A 322 18.56 18.36 -5.64
N VAL A 323 19.43 19.29 -5.22
CA VAL A 323 20.15 20.22 -6.11
C VAL A 323 20.89 19.46 -7.22
N ASP A 324 21.60 18.38 -6.86
CA ASP A 324 22.33 17.53 -7.80
C ASP A 324 21.44 16.83 -8.84
N VAL A 325 20.16 16.61 -8.52
CA VAL A 325 19.16 16.07 -9.45
C VAL A 325 18.69 17.15 -10.41
N ILE A 326 18.43 18.35 -9.93
CA ILE A 326 18.00 19.48 -10.77
C ILE A 326 19.08 19.84 -11.77
N GLU A 327 20.36 19.90 -11.35
CA GLU A 327 21.48 20.16 -12.25
C GLU A 327 21.58 19.11 -13.37
N MET A 328 21.41 17.82 -13.02
CA MET A 328 21.37 16.74 -14.02
C MET A 328 20.20 16.91 -15.01
N LEU A 329 19.01 17.29 -14.52
CA LEU A 329 17.84 17.51 -15.36
C LEU A 329 18.02 18.73 -16.28
N ALA A 330 18.60 19.83 -15.79
CA ALA A 330 18.88 21.03 -16.58
C ALA A 330 19.82 20.73 -17.75
N VAL A 331 20.92 20.02 -17.49
CA VAL A 331 21.85 19.58 -18.55
C VAL A 331 21.19 18.62 -19.53
N ALA A 332 20.31 17.72 -19.04
CA ALA A 332 19.58 16.78 -19.88
C ALA A 332 18.56 17.48 -20.80
N GLU A 333 17.92 18.53 -20.30
CA GLU A 333 16.97 19.34 -21.05
C GLU A 333 17.69 20.11 -22.18
N GLU A 334 18.86 20.70 -21.90
CA GLU A 334 19.69 21.39 -22.89
C GLU A 334 20.29 20.45 -23.94
N SER A 335 20.64 19.23 -23.54
CA SER A 335 21.24 18.23 -24.45
C SER A 335 20.19 17.34 -25.16
N ASN A 336 18.90 17.56 -24.93
CA ASN A 336 17.78 16.73 -25.44
C ASN A 336 17.94 15.23 -25.10
N GLN A 337 18.46 14.92 -23.87
CA GLN A 337 18.63 13.54 -23.38
C GLN A 337 17.83 13.28 -22.09
N MET A 338 16.67 13.92 -21.97
CA MET A 338 15.82 13.85 -20.79
C MET A 338 15.44 12.40 -20.43
N GLU A 339 15.09 11.59 -21.44
CA GLU A 339 14.64 10.21 -21.22
C GLU A 339 15.69 9.36 -20.51
N LYS A 340 16.96 9.47 -20.92
CA LYS A 340 18.07 8.71 -20.36
C LYS A 340 18.43 9.19 -18.94
N VAL A 341 18.52 10.51 -18.78
CA VAL A 341 18.92 11.11 -17.48
C VAL A 341 17.85 10.92 -16.43
N LEU A 342 16.56 11.04 -16.77
CA LEU A 342 15.43 10.77 -15.85
C LEU A 342 15.49 9.34 -15.29
N LEU A 343 15.80 8.34 -16.12
CA LEU A 343 15.94 6.95 -15.66
C LEU A 343 17.15 6.78 -14.73
N GLN A 344 18.27 7.43 -15.04
CA GLN A 344 19.47 7.44 -14.16
C GLN A 344 19.19 8.13 -12.83
N VAL A 345 18.48 9.25 -12.85
CA VAL A 345 18.04 9.96 -11.64
C VAL A 345 17.13 9.08 -10.80
N ALA A 346 16.16 8.41 -11.40
CA ALA A 346 15.29 7.49 -10.68
C ALA A 346 16.09 6.40 -9.94
N GLU A 347 17.08 5.77 -10.61
CA GLU A 347 17.93 4.78 -9.97
C GLU A 347 18.83 5.36 -8.86
N LYS A 348 19.36 6.56 -9.06
CA LYS A 348 20.19 7.27 -8.05
C LYS A 348 19.37 7.56 -6.80
N VAL A 349 18.13 8.03 -6.99
CA VAL A 349 17.19 8.35 -5.90
C VAL A 349 16.77 7.08 -5.16
N ASP A 350 16.46 5.99 -5.87
CA ASP A 350 16.11 4.69 -5.25
C ASP A 350 17.27 4.15 -4.40
N ARG A 351 18.50 4.19 -4.92
CA ARG A 351 19.69 3.78 -4.16
C ARG A 351 19.94 4.66 -2.93
N ARG A 352 19.65 5.95 -3.01
CA ARG A 352 19.76 6.88 -1.87
C ARG A 352 18.68 6.59 -0.83
N ALA A 353 17.45 6.35 -1.26
CA ALA A 353 16.33 5.95 -0.39
C ALA A 353 16.61 4.63 0.36
N ALA A 354 17.14 3.63 -0.34
CA ALA A 354 17.51 2.36 0.27
C ALA A 354 18.60 2.53 1.36
N ARG A 355 19.64 3.33 1.09
CA ARG A 355 20.68 3.63 2.08
C ARG A 355 20.14 4.39 3.30
N GLN A 356 19.24 5.34 3.08
CA GLN A 356 18.58 6.06 4.19
C GLN A 356 17.76 5.11 5.07
N LEU A 357 17.02 4.17 4.47
CA LEU A 357 16.31 3.13 5.19
C LEU A 357 17.23 2.27 6.04
N ASP A 358 18.33 1.78 5.46
CA ASP A 358 19.31 0.95 6.18
C ASP A 358 19.91 1.72 7.39
N THR A 359 20.18 3.02 7.22
CA THR A 359 20.67 3.88 8.30
C THR A 359 19.63 4.06 9.41
N MET A 360 18.35 4.31 9.04
CA MET A 360 17.26 4.43 10.01
C MET A 360 17.12 3.18 10.88
N VAL A 361 17.15 2.01 10.25
CA VAL A 361 17.00 0.73 10.95
C VAL A 361 18.17 0.51 11.90
N ARG A 362 19.40 0.78 11.47
CA ARG A 362 20.60 0.68 12.34
C ARG A 362 20.55 1.60 13.54
N LEU A 363 19.98 2.80 13.40
CA LEU A 363 19.84 3.74 14.52
C LEU A 363 18.69 3.36 15.49
N MET A 364 17.70 2.59 15.02
CA MET A 364 16.62 2.13 15.88
C MET A 364 17.10 1.19 16.98
N GLU A 365 18.08 0.33 16.71
CA GLU A 365 18.58 -0.65 17.68
C GLU A 365 19.17 0.00 18.93
N PRO A 366 20.16 0.92 18.85
CA PRO A 366 20.67 1.63 20.02
C PRO A 366 19.58 2.41 20.75
N LEU A 367 18.66 3.04 20.01
CA LEU A 367 17.58 3.81 20.61
C LEU A 367 16.65 2.93 21.45
N ILE A 368 16.25 1.75 20.91
CA ILE A 368 15.42 0.79 21.62
C ILE A 368 16.13 0.29 22.87
N LEU A 369 17.41 -0.06 22.77
CA LEU A 369 18.20 -0.51 23.92
C LEU A 369 18.31 0.56 25.02
N VAL A 370 18.57 1.82 24.67
CA VAL A 370 18.61 2.94 25.61
C VAL A 370 17.26 3.10 26.32
N VAL A 371 16.15 3.08 25.56
CA VAL A 371 14.80 3.22 26.13
C VAL A 371 14.47 2.06 27.07
N LEU A 372 14.75 0.82 26.66
CA LEU A 372 14.52 -0.36 27.50
C LEU A 372 15.37 -0.35 28.77
N THR A 373 16.67 -0.03 28.65
CA THR A 373 17.57 0.06 29.79
C THR A 373 17.14 1.16 30.76
N ALA A 374 16.76 2.33 30.26
CA ALA A 374 16.24 3.41 31.09
C ALA A 374 14.93 3.01 31.82
N ALA A 375 14.02 2.31 31.12
CA ALA A 375 12.78 1.83 31.72
C ALA A 375 13.03 0.78 32.82
N ILE A 376 13.90 -0.20 32.54
CA ILE A 376 14.28 -1.24 33.52
C ILE A 376 15.02 -0.60 34.73
N GLY A 377 15.94 0.32 34.46
CA GLY A 377 16.64 1.07 35.51
C GLY A 377 15.69 1.89 36.39
N PHE A 378 14.69 2.56 35.76
CA PHE A 378 13.65 3.27 36.52
C PHE A 378 12.84 2.33 37.44
N MET A 379 12.45 1.15 36.92
CA MET A 379 11.74 0.15 37.72
C MET A 379 12.61 -0.40 38.86
N ALA A 380 13.89 -0.67 38.60
CA ALA A 380 14.83 -1.14 39.61
C ALA A 380 15.00 -0.09 40.73
N VAL A 381 15.22 1.18 40.39
CA VAL A 381 15.29 2.27 41.38
C VAL A 381 13.97 2.41 42.13
N GLY A 382 12.82 2.33 41.45
CA GLY A 382 11.50 2.43 42.07
C GLY A 382 11.22 1.33 43.11
N ILE A 383 11.79 0.13 42.92
CA ILE A 383 11.63 -0.99 43.86
C ILE A 383 12.70 -0.95 44.98
N MET A 384 13.97 -0.67 44.63
CA MET A 384 15.08 -0.73 45.60
C MET A 384 15.14 0.48 46.54
N TYR A 385 14.77 1.66 46.08
CA TYR A 385 14.89 2.88 46.88
C TYR A 385 14.11 2.82 48.21
N PRO A 386 12.83 2.39 48.26
CA PRO A 386 12.12 2.23 49.55
C PRO A 386 12.77 1.22 50.47
N ILE A 387 13.32 0.11 49.94
CA ILE A 387 14.00 -0.91 50.73
C ILE A 387 15.22 -0.32 51.44
N LEU A 388 16.01 0.47 50.75
CA LEU A 388 17.20 1.13 51.29
C LEU A 388 16.83 2.18 52.36
N THR A 389 15.77 2.95 52.15
CA THR A 389 15.32 3.95 53.13
C THR A 389 14.75 3.31 54.39
N MET A 390 14.01 2.19 54.28
CA MET A 390 13.56 1.42 55.46
C MET A 390 14.71 0.83 56.28
N ALA A 391 15.75 0.31 55.62
CA ALA A 391 16.92 -0.22 56.28
C ALA A 391 17.67 0.86 57.09
N GLN A 392 17.66 2.11 56.63
CA GLN A 392 18.24 3.25 57.36
C GLN A 392 17.40 3.70 58.56
N THR A 393 16.07 3.65 58.48
CA THR A 393 15.18 4.02 59.58
C THR A 393 15.11 2.95 60.68
N LEU A 394 15.47 1.68 60.41
CA LEU A 394 15.54 0.61 61.39
C LEU A 394 16.89 0.56 62.14
N ASN A 395 17.94 1.18 61.59
CA ASN A 395 19.28 1.20 62.16
C ASN A 395 19.65 2.53 62.87
N GLY A 396 18.77 3.52 62.93
CA GLY A 396 18.92 4.77 63.64
C GLY A 396 17.83 4.92 64.71
#